data_55567f6a1dfb3143e4225aabcdc2e312
#
_entry.id   55567f6a1dfb3143e4225aabcdc2e312
#
_cell.length_a   1.000
_cell.length_b   1.000
_cell.length_c   1.000
_cell.angle_alpha   90.00
_cell.angle_beta   90.00
_cell.angle_gamma   90.00
#
_symmetry.space_group_name_H-M   'P 1'
#
loop_
_entity.id
_entity.type
_entity.pdbx_description
1 polymer ?
#
loop_
_entity_poly.entity_id
_entity_poly.type
_entity_poly.pdbx_seq_one_letter_code
_entity_poly.pdbx_strand_id
1 'polypeptide(L)'
;KLQRTMCFGTCPVYSVMVDNEGNVNYYGEMFVYKSGEHHWKISGKKVNQLNDLIEDFGFKSFIYEPGYEFITDCPSCITTVKYSNGETKEIDHYYGHVSIDDSLTAFEKKIERIIGTKKYVNPKLFIYQVEQKISEPSIRYIVISASEKEAIYLAEKECTRQEALKWEVQKIGVAIDDYYEPLILMRDFKYSQDTKKT
;
A
#
# COMPACT_ATOMS: atom_id res chain seq x y z
N LYS A 1 -13.85 -5.82 -9.42
CA LYS A 1 -12.99 -6.34 -8.35
C LYS A 1 -11.64 -6.73 -8.96
N LEU A 2 -10.55 -6.48 -8.23
CA LEU A 2 -9.22 -7.00 -8.52
C LEU A 2 -8.67 -7.66 -7.25
N GLN A 3 -8.04 -8.84 -7.40
CA GLN A 3 -7.47 -9.58 -6.29
C GLN A 3 -6.07 -10.07 -6.67
N ARG A 4 -5.11 -9.87 -5.77
CA ARG A 4 -3.75 -10.41 -5.86
C ARG A 4 -3.62 -11.60 -4.94
N THR A 5 -3.11 -12.72 -5.45
CA THR A 5 -2.92 -13.95 -4.68
C THR A 5 -1.48 -14.09 -4.17
N MET A 6 -1.26 -15.06 -3.31
CA MET A 6 0.06 -15.37 -2.77
C MET A 6 1.01 -15.93 -3.84
N CYS A 7 2.31 -15.89 -3.53
CA CYS A 7 3.38 -16.60 -4.23
C CYS A 7 4.30 -17.28 -3.21
N PHE A 8 5.30 -18.00 -3.67
CA PHE A 8 6.37 -18.47 -2.80
C PHE A 8 7.36 -17.32 -2.50
N GLY A 9 6.96 -16.41 -1.60
CA GLY A 9 7.72 -15.23 -1.23
C GLY A 9 6.85 -14.15 -0.62
N THR A 10 7.29 -12.89 -0.75
CA THR A 10 6.64 -11.71 -0.15
C THR A 10 5.73 -10.96 -1.12
N CYS A 11 4.97 -11.68 -1.95
CA CYS A 11 4.01 -11.06 -2.86
C CYS A 11 2.85 -10.43 -2.07
N PRO A 12 2.47 -9.18 -2.36
CA PRO A 12 1.33 -8.55 -1.73
C PRO A 12 0.03 -9.31 -2.01
N VAL A 13 -0.69 -9.71 -0.95
CA VAL A 13 -1.98 -10.39 -1.02
C VAL A 13 -3.07 -9.43 -0.58
N TYR A 14 -3.97 -9.10 -1.48
CA TYR A 14 -5.07 -8.17 -1.20
C TYR A 14 -6.19 -8.26 -2.23
N SER A 15 -7.34 -7.73 -1.89
CA SER A 15 -8.42 -7.51 -2.84
C SER A 15 -8.92 -6.06 -2.78
N VAL A 16 -9.41 -5.57 -3.92
CA VAL A 16 -10.03 -4.25 -4.02
C VAL A 16 -11.26 -4.32 -4.91
N MET A 17 -12.33 -3.69 -4.48
CA MET A 17 -13.59 -3.58 -5.23
C MET A 17 -13.99 -2.11 -5.33
N VAL A 18 -14.50 -1.73 -6.50
CA VAL A 18 -15.03 -0.38 -6.74
C VAL A 18 -16.45 -0.53 -7.28
N ASP A 19 -17.38 0.26 -6.76
CA ASP A 19 -18.75 0.37 -7.27
C ASP A 19 -18.94 1.56 -8.23
N ASN A 20 -20.12 1.66 -8.83
CA ASN A 20 -20.44 2.73 -9.78
C ASN A 20 -20.50 4.13 -9.15
N GLU A 21 -20.59 4.24 -7.83
CA GLU A 21 -20.55 5.50 -7.09
C GLU A 21 -19.13 5.93 -6.71
N GLY A 22 -18.13 5.05 -7.00
CA GLY A 22 -16.74 5.26 -6.69
C GLY A 22 -16.37 4.88 -5.25
N ASN A 23 -17.22 4.18 -4.52
CA ASN A 23 -16.85 3.63 -3.23
C ASN A 23 -15.88 2.47 -3.44
N VAL A 24 -14.78 2.51 -2.72
CA VAL A 24 -13.72 1.51 -2.80
C VAL A 24 -13.66 0.74 -1.49
N ASN A 25 -13.76 -0.58 -1.59
CA ASN A 25 -13.53 -1.51 -0.50
C ASN A 25 -12.23 -2.26 -0.77
N TYR A 26 -11.29 -2.16 0.14
CA TYR A 26 -9.98 -2.83 0.08
C TYR A 26 -9.85 -3.74 1.29
N TYR A 27 -9.27 -4.92 1.07
CA TYR A 27 -8.87 -5.83 2.13
C TYR A 27 -7.42 -6.27 1.90
N GLY A 28 -6.53 -5.88 2.80
CA GLY A 28 -5.13 -6.28 2.80
C GLY A 28 -4.91 -7.51 3.68
N GLU A 29 -4.33 -8.56 3.13
CA GLU A 29 -4.13 -9.84 3.83
C GLU A 29 -2.69 -10.02 4.29
N MET A 30 -1.73 -10.05 3.35
CA MET A 30 -0.32 -10.27 3.66
C MET A 30 0.60 -9.41 2.80
N PHE A 31 1.76 -9.08 3.32
CA PHE A 31 2.83 -8.33 2.62
C PHE A 31 2.34 -7.03 2.01
N VAL A 32 1.45 -6.34 2.72
CA VAL A 32 0.89 -5.04 2.36
C VAL A 32 1.12 -4.03 3.47
N TYR A 33 1.26 -2.77 3.11
CA TYR A 33 1.49 -1.70 4.09
C TYR A 33 0.31 -1.48 5.03
N LYS A 34 -0.92 -1.67 4.55
CA LYS A 34 -2.15 -1.58 5.35
C LYS A 34 -2.91 -2.90 5.27
N SER A 35 -2.86 -3.67 6.34
CA SER A 35 -3.63 -4.90 6.50
C SER A 35 -5.07 -4.60 6.94
N GLY A 36 -5.97 -5.58 6.75
CA GLY A 36 -7.38 -5.50 7.09
C GLY A 36 -8.20 -4.65 6.12
N GLU A 37 -9.39 -4.25 6.59
CA GLU A 37 -10.38 -3.51 5.79
C GLU A 37 -10.09 -2.02 5.76
N HIS A 38 -10.13 -1.44 4.56
CA HIS A 38 -10.04 0.00 4.35
C HIS A 38 -11.02 0.45 3.28
N HIS A 39 -11.58 1.65 3.48
CA HIS A 39 -12.58 2.22 2.58
C HIS A 39 -12.18 3.64 2.18
N TRP A 40 -12.41 3.98 0.92
CA TRP A 40 -12.29 5.36 0.44
C TRP A 40 -13.20 5.58 -0.77
N LYS A 41 -13.27 6.81 -1.24
CA LYS A 41 -14.04 7.17 -2.42
C LYS A 41 -13.12 7.75 -3.49
N ILE A 42 -13.29 7.30 -4.73
CA ILE A 42 -12.68 7.92 -5.91
C ILE A 42 -13.69 8.86 -6.57
N SER A 43 -13.18 9.85 -7.32
CA SER A 43 -14.04 10.80 -8.02
C SER A 43 -14.77 10.14 -9.20
N GLY A 44 -15.93 10.69 -9.59
CA GLY A 44 -16.66 10.23 -10.78
C GLY A 44 -15.81 10.25 -12.05
N LYS A 45 -14.87 11.20 -12.19
CA LYS A 45 -13.88 11.20 -13.28
C LYS A 45 -13.05 9.91 -13.29
N LYS A 46 -12.63 9.41 -12.13
CA LYS A 46 -11.86 8.15 -12.03
C LYS A 46 -12.74 6.92 -12.30
N VAL A 47 -14.01 6.96 -11.92
CA VAL A 47 -14.98 5.91 -12.28
C VAL A 47 -15.14 5.83 -13.79
N ASN A 48 -15.31 6.97 -14.47
CA ASN A 48 -15.37 7.01 -15.93
C ASN A 48 -14.07 6.50 -16.56
N GLN A 49 -12.90 6.89 -16.04
CA GLN A 49 -11.62 6.36 -16.51
C GLN A 49 -11.49 4.83 -16.36
N LEU A 50 -12.09 4.24 -15.31
CA LEU A 50 -12.12 2.77 -15.17
C LEU A 50 -13.04 2.13 -16.21
N ASN A 51 -14.20 2.73 -16.46
CA ASN A 51 -15.14 2.23 -17.47
C ASN A 51 -14.52 2.31 -18.88
N ASP A 52 -13.97 3.47 -19.24
CA ASP A 52 -13.25 3.67 -20.51
C ASP A 52 -12.11 2.64 -20.66
N LEU A 53 -11.33 2.44 -19.62
CA LEU A 53 -10.24 1.45 -19.63
C LEU A 53 -10.74 0.01 -19.85
N ILE A 54 -11.87 -0.37 -19.26
CA ILE A 54 -12.47 -1.71 -19.42
C ILE A 54 -13.01 -1.88 -20.85
N GLU A 55 -13.64 -0.83 -21.40
CA GLU A 55 -14.17 -0.82 -22.77
C GLU A 55 -13.04 -0.82 -23.81
N ASP A 56 -12.07 0.08 -23.70
CA ASP A 56 -10.92 0.21 -24.62
C ASP A 56 -10.07 -1.06 -24.65
N PHE A 57 -9.91 -1.72 -23.52
CA PHE A 57 -9.24 -3.02 -23.43
C PHE A 57 -10.04 -4.16 -24.08
N GLY A 58 -11.34 -3.96 -24.26
CA GLY A 58 -12.25 -5.00 -24.74
C GLY A 58 -12.40 -6.16 -23.77
N PHE A 59 -12.37 -5.89 -22.45
CA PHE A 59 -12.33 -6.91 -21.39
C PHE A 59 -13.47 -7.92 -21.54
N LYS A 60 -14.64 -7.49 -22.02
CA LYS A 60 -15.81 -8.35 -22.21
C LYS A 60 -15.54 -9.50 -23.18
N SER A 61 -14.86 -9.22 -24.29
CA SER A 61 -14.56 -10.20 -25.36
C SER A 61 -13.16 -10.78 -25.26
N PHE A 62 -12.31 -10.24 -24.38
CA PHE A 62 -10.92 -10.68 -24.24
C PHE A 62 -10.87 -12.15 -23.80
N ILE A 63 -10.07 -12.95 -24.51
CA ILE A 63 -9.81 -14.34 -24.15
C ILE A 63 -8.39 -14.43 -23.64
N TYR A 64 -8.23 -14.86 -22.41
CA TYR A 64 -6.92 -15.12 -21.84
C TYR A 64 -6.49 -16.53 -22.22
N GLU A 65 -5.45 -16.61 -23.04
CA GLU A 65 -4.84 -17.89 -23.45
C GLU A 65 -3.44 -17.98 -22.81
N PRO A 66 -3.30 -18.71 -21.71
CA PRO A 66 -1.99 -18.90 -21.09
C PRO A 66 -1.07 -19.69 -22.01
N GLY A 67 0.21 -19.32 -22.04
CA GLY A 67 1.24 -20.08 -22.76
C GLY A 67 1.47 -21.47 -22.15
N TYR A 68 2.10 -22.36 -22.92
CA TYR A 68 2.42 -23.71 -22.44
C TYR A 68 3.57 -23.75 -21.43
N GLU A 69 4.44 -22.74 -21.45
CA GLU A 69 5.54 -22.61 -20.50
C GLU A 69 5.10 -21.78 -19.30
N PHE A 70 5.38 -22.28 -18.10
CA PHE A 70 5.07 -21.58 -16.88
C PHE A 70 6.17 -21.76 -15.83
N ILE A 71 6.33 -20.74 -14.99
CA ILE A 71 7.17 -20.73 -13.80
C ILE A 71 6.24 -21.02 -12.62
N THR A 72 6.60 -21.96 -11.76
CA THR A 72 5.83 -22.27 -10.54
C THR A 72 5.93 -21.15 -9.50
N ASP A 73 5.02 -21.20 -8.54
CA ASP A 73 5.07 -20.37 -7.33
C ASP A 73 4.94 -18.84 -7.56
N CYS A 74 4.40 -18.44 -8.72
CA CYS A 74 4.04 -17.07 -9.02
C CYS A 74 2.62 -16.72 -8.54
N PRO A 75 2.30 -15.43 -8.29
CA PRO A 75 0.95 -15.04 -7.93
C PRO A 75 0.04 -14.93 -9.15
N SER A 76 -1.27 -14.91 -8.89
CA SER A 76 -2.28 -14.51 -9.87
C SER A 76 -2.79 -13.09 -9.61
N CYS A 77 -3.30 -12.45 -10.66
CA CYS A 77 -4.21 -11.33 -10.58
C CYS A 77 -5.59 -11.75 -11.11
N ILE A 78 -6.57 -11.79 -10.23
CA ILE A 78 -7.95 -12.14 -10.59
C ILE A 78 -8.74 -10.85 -10.77
N THR A 79 -9.15 -10.56 -12.01
CA THR A 79 -9.94 -9.38 -12.35
C THR A 79 -11.37 -9.78 -12.67
N THR A 80 -12.34 -9.21 -11.94
CA THR A 80 -13.77 -9.46 -12.12
C THR A 80 -14.49 -8.16 -12.50
N VAL A 81 -15.23 -8.16 -13.58
CA VAL A 81 -16.10 -7.05 -14.01
C VAL A 81 -17.55 -7.52 -14.04
N LYS A 82 -18.42 -6.77 -13.35
CA LYS A 82 -19.87 -6.95 -13.42
C LYS A 82 -20.48 -5.83 -14.27
N TYR A 83 -21.15 -6.21 -15.35
CA TYR A 83 -21.77 -5.30 -16.31
C TYR A 83 -23.20 -4.91 -15.88
N SER A 84 -23.70 -3.81 -16.44
CA SER A 84 -25.05 -3.28 -16.16
C SER A 84 -26.19 -4.25 -16.51
N ASN A 85 -25.97 -5.15 -17.47
CA ASN A 85 -26.91 -6.21 -17.83
C ASN A 85 -26.91 -7.41 -16.85
N GLY A 86 -26.12 -7.35 -15.78
CA GLY A 86 -25.98 -8.41 -14.77
C GLY A 86 -24.94 -9.47 -15.10
N GLU A 87 -24.38 -9.46 -16.32
CA GLU A 87 -23.32 -10.38 -16.72
C GLU A 87 -22.05 -10.11 -15.90
N THR A 88 -21.33 -11.17 -15.56
CA THR A 88 -20.04 -11.06 -14.85
C THR A 88 -18.99 -11.82 -15.64
N LYS A 89 -17.85 -11.19 -15.84
CA LYS A 89 -16.66 -11.81 -16.43
C LYS A 89 -15.51 -11.76 -15.45
N GLU A 90 -14.81 -12.87 -15.35
CA GLU A 90 -13.60 -13.00 -14.52
C GLU A 90 -12.46 -13.56 -15.36
N ILE A 91 -11.27 -13.03 -15.12
CA ILE A 91 -10.01 -13.52 -15.70
C ILE A 91 -9.06 -13.77 -14.55
N ASP A 92 -8.58 -15.01 -14.43
CA ASP A 92 -7.48 -15.40 -13.53
C ASP A 92 -6.18 -15.37 -14.32
N HIS A 93 -5.42 -14.31 -14.15
CA HIS A 93 -4.14 -14.11 -14.81
C HIS A 93 -3.00 -14.59 -13.91
N TYR A 94 -2.51 -15.79 -14.16
CA TYR A 94 -1.35 -16.34 -13.48
C TYR A 94 -0.05 -15.72 -14.03
N TYR A 95 0.71 -15.05 -13.20
CA TYR A 95 1.95 -14.34 -13.62
C TYR A 95 3.14 -15.26 -13.92
N GLY A 96 3.01 -16.53 -13.63
CA GLY A 96 4.01 -17.55 -14.00
C GLY A 96 3.96 -17.97 -15.45
N HIS A 97 2.91 -17.64 -16.20
CA HIS A 97 2.88 -17.94 -17.63
C HIS A 97 3.80 -17.02 -18.42
N VAL A 98 4.66 -17.62 -19.25
CA VAL A 98 5.51 -16.87 -20.17
C VAL A 98 4.62 -16.39 -21.32
N SER A 99 4.17 -15.13 -21.25
CA SER A 99 3.36 -14.51 -22.30
C SER A 99 4.19 -13.52 -23.08
N ILE A 100 3.95 -13.47 -24.40
CA ILE A 100 4.54 -12.46 -25.29
C ILE A 100 3.75 -11.13 -25.17
N ASP A 101 2.48 -11.20 -24.74
CA ASP A 101 1.59 -10.05 -24.62
C ASP A 101 1.42 -9.62 -23.16
N ASP A 102 2.03 -8.48 -22.81
CA ASP A 102 1.92 -7.85 -21.50
C ASP A 102 0.68 -6.95 -21.34
N SER A 103 -0.26 -6.97 -22.31
CA SER A 103 -1.42 -6.07 -22.33
C SER A 103 -2.31 -6.22 -21.11
N LEU A 104 -2.55 -7.47 -20.67
CA LEU A 104 -3.35 -7.77 -19.48
C LEU A 104 -2.66 -7.28 -18.21
N THR A 105 -1.36 -7.48 -18.05
CA THR A 105 -0.57 -6.93 -16.94
C THR A 105 -0.64 -5.40 -16.91
N ALA A 106 -0.53 -4.76 -18.07
CA ALA A 106 -0.61 -3.30 -18.18
C ALA A 106 -2.02 -2.77 -17.82
N PHE A 107 -3.06 -3.49 -18.22
CA PHE A 107 -4.46 -3.21 -17.86
C PHE A 107 -4.66 -3.26 -16.35
N GLU A 108 -4.25 -4.33 -15.70
CA GLU A 108 -4.36 -4.53 -14.25
C GLU A 108 -3.62 -3.43 -13.46
N LYS A 109 -2.39 -3.11 -13.85
CA LYS A 109 -1.60 -2.01 -13.26
C LYS A 109 -2.27 -0.64 -13.44
N LYS A 110 -2.97 -0.40 -14.56
CA LYS A 110 -3.74 0.83 -14.78
C LYS A 110 -4.96 0.90 -13.85
N ILE A 111 -5.69 -0.19 -13.65
CA ILE A 111 -6.78 -0.28 -12.68
C ILE A 111 -6.29 0.12 -11.29
N GLU A 112 -5.23 -0.52 -10.80
CA GLU A 112 -4.63 -0.24 -9.48
C GLU A 112 -4.23 1.23 -9.32
N ARG A 113 -3.65 1.82 -10.37
CA ARG A 113 -3.25 3.24 -10.39
C ARG A 113 -4.46 4.18 -10.30
N ILE A 114 -5.54 3.92 -11.05
CA ILE A 114 -6.74 4.75 -11.04
C ILE A 114 -7.41 4.68 -9.66
N ILE A 115 -7.54 3.50 -9.10
CA ILE A 115 -8.12 3.26 -7.78
C ILE A 115 -7.24 3.87 -6.68
N GLY A 116 -5.91 3.83 -6.84
CA GLY A 116 -4.96 4.38 -5.89
C GLY A 116 -4.56 3.41 -4.78
N THR A 117 -4.49 2.11 -5.09
CA THR A 117 -4.11 1.05 -4.15
C THR A 117 -2.70 1.19 -3.61
N LYS A 118 -1.78 1.81 -4.37
CA LYS A 118 -0.35 1.93 -4.01
C LYS A 118 -0.10 2.41 -2.58
N LYS A 119 -0.90 3.35 -2.08
CA LYS A 119 -0.76 3.90 -0.71
C LYS A 119 -1.10 2.90 0.39
N TYR A 120 -1.80 1.82 0.05
CA TYR A 120 -2.16 0.74 0.98
C TYR A 120 -1.27 -0.48 0.82
N VAL A 121 -0.79 -0.73 -0.39
CA VAL A 121 0.00 -1.91 -0.72
C VAL A 121 1.49 -1.65 -0.55
N ASN A 122 2.01 -0.60 -1.21
CA ASN A 122 3.45 -0.33 -1.29
C ASN A 122 3.68 1.19 -1.48
N PRO A 123 3.46 2.01 -0.44
CA PRO A 123 3.78 3.43 -0.51
C PRO A 123 5.29 3.65 -0.49
N LYS A 124 5.73 4.83 -0.91
CA LYS A 124 7.11 5.25 -0.68
C LYS A 124 7.31 5.52 0.81
N LEU A 125 8.24 4.83 1.44
CA LEU A 125 8.57 4.99 2.85
C LEU A 125 9.76 5.92 3.05
N PHE A 126 9.78 6.58 4.20
CA PHE A 126 10.80 7.53 4.60
C PHE A 126 11.26 7.21 6.01
N ILE A 127 12.47 7.63 6.33
CA ILE A 127 13.02 7.57 7.68
C ILE A 127 12.83 8.93 8.33
N TYR A 128 12.16 8.95 9.48
CA TYR A 128 11.92 10.14 10.28
C TYR A 128 12.63 10.05 11.62
N GLN A 129 13.21 11.17 12.04
CA GLN A 129 13.54 11.40 13.43
C GLN A 129 12.38 12.14 14.07
N VAL A 130 11.83 11.57 15.14
CA VAL A 130 10.71 12.14 15.93
C VAL A 130 11.22 12.37 17.34
N GLU A 131 11.26 13.60 17.80
CA GLU A 131 11.86 13.99 19.08
C GLU A 131 10.91 14.80 19.93
N GLN A 132 10.85 14.47 21.22
CA GLN A 132 10.17 15.27 22.23
C GLN A 132 11.19 16.09 22.99
N LYS A 133 11.05 17.42 22.98
CA LYS A 133 12.01 18.35 23.60
C LYS A 133 11.57 18.97 24.93
N ILE A 134 10.36 18.69 25.39
CA ILE A 134 9.75 19.45 26.52
C ILE A 134 10.20 18.93 27.90
N SER A 135 10.75 17.74 28.00
CA SER A 135 11.17 17.16 29.27
C SER A 135 12.56 16.54 29.20
N GLU A 136 13.28 16.61 30.29
CA GLU A 136 14.54 15.90 30.49
C GLU A 136 14.28 14.54 31.16
N PRO A 137 14.80 13.44 30.62
CA PRO A 137 15.54 13.35 29.36
C PRO A 137 14.61 13.47 28.15
N SER A 138 15.05 14.13 27.04
CA SER A 138 14.33 14.12 25.78
C SER A 138 14.29 12.70 25.20
N ILE A 139 13.17 12.35 24.57
CA ILE A 139 13.00 11.05 23.94
C ILE A 139 13.07 11.24 22.43
N ARG A 140 13.85 10.38 21.77
CA ARG A 140 13.97 10.35 20.32
C ARG A 140 13.61 8.98 19.78
N TYR A 141 12.86 8.96 18.69
CA TYR A 141 12.55 7.78 17.90
C TYR A 141 13.10 7.92 16.47
N ILE A 142 13.58 6.84 15.92
CA ILE A 142 13.83 6.71 14.48
C ILE A 142 12.74 5.81 13.92
N VAL A 143 11.94 6.36 13.02
CA VAL A 143 10.68 5.75 12.54
C VAL A 143 10.73 5.63 11.03
N ILE A 144 10.33 4.46 10.51
CA ILE A 144 10.01 4.27 9.10
C ILE A 144 8.51 4.38 8.93
N SER A 145 8.05 5.31 8.08
CA SER A 145 6.64 5.48 7.78
C SER A 145 6.41 6.19 6.44
N ALA A 146 5.17 6.19 5.95
CA ALA A 146 4.81 6.86 4.71
C ALA A 146 4.64 8.38 4.87
N SER A 147 4.48 8.89 6.10
CA SER A 147 4.25 10.31 6.37
C SER A 147 4.73 10.74 7.75
N GLU A 148 4.99 12.04 7.92
CA GLU A 148 5.32 12.65 9.21
C GLU A 148 4.22 12.41 10.25
N LYS A 149 2.95 12.54 9.86
CA LYS A 149 1.81 12.32 10.74
C LYS A 149 1.78 10.89 11.31
N GLU A 150 2.09 9.92 10.48
CA GLU A 150 2.16 8.50 10.89
C GLU A 150 3.38 8.25 11.78
N ALA A 151 4.52 8.89 11.48
CA ALA A 151 5.71 8.79 12.32
C ALA A 151 5.46 9.34 13.73
N ILE A 152 4.78 10.48 13.85
CA ILE A 152 4.37 11.04 15.15
C ILE A 152 3.42 10.10 15.87
N TYR A 153 2.39 9.58 15.19
CA TYR A 153 1.43 8.64 15.79
C TYR A 153 2.11 7.39 16.37
N LEU A 154 3.09 6.82 15.66
CA LEU A 154 3.85 5.66 16.15
C LEU A 154 4.67 6.02 17.39
N ALA A 155 5.34 7.17 17.37
CA ALA A 155 6.11 7.64 18.53
C ALA A 155 5.20 7.89 19.76
N GLU A 156 4.02 8.47 19.57
CA GLU A 156 3.02 8.68 20.60
C GLU A 156 2.54 7.37 21.20
N LYS A 157 2.26 6.38 20.38
CA LYS A 157 1.81 5.05 20.83
C LYS A 157 2.84 4.33 21.69
N GLU A 158 4.13 4.50 21.38
CA GLU A 158 5.23 3.91 22.16
C GLU A 158 5.64 4.73 23.37
N CYS A 159 5.24 6.00 23.41
CA CYS A 159 5.56 6.86 24.52
C CYS A 159 4.66 6.59 25.72
N THR A 160 5.23 6.15 26.84
CA THR A 160 4.51 5.86 28.08
C THR A 160 4.11 7.09 28.88
N ARG A 161 4.55 8.28 28.48
CA ARG A 161 4.24 9.55 29.16
C ARG A 161 2.89 10.09 28.71
N GLN A 162 2.02 10.43 29.66
CA GLN A 162 0.64 10.88 29.41
C GLN A 162 0.49 12.41 29.25
N GLU A 163 1.57 13.16 29.21
CA GLU A 163 1.51 14.62 29.08
C GLU A 163 1.26 15.02 27.61
N ALA A 164 0.60 16.18 27.43
CA ALA A 164 0.40 16.75 26.08
C ALA A 164 1.75 17.07 25.44
N LEU A 165 2.18 16.20 24.54
CA LEU A 165 3.53 16.20 23.98
C LEU A 165 3.58 17.02 22.70
N LYS A 166 4.55 17.90 22.63
CA LYS A 166 4.92 18.56 21.39
C LYS A 166 6.05 17.78 20.74
N TRP A 167 5.75 17.19 19.58
CA TRP A 167 6.71 16.44 18.79
C TRP A 167 7.35 17.32 17.72
N GLU A 168 8.66 17.24 17.60
CA GLU A 168 9.37 17.72 16.44
C GLU A 168 9.69 16.51 15.55
N VAL A 169 9.40 16.65 14.26
CA VAL A 169 9.66 15.61 13.28
C VAL A 169 10.59 16.14 12.20
N GLN A 170 11.56 15.32 11.83
CA GLN A 170 12.49 15.61 10.76
C GLN A 170 12.63 14.38 9.87
N LYS A 171 12.38 14.55 8.57
CA LYS A 171 12.69 13.54 7.60
C LYS A 171 14.21 13.49 7.38
N ILE A 172 14.83 12.33 7.63
CA ILE A 172 16.28 12.14 7.56
C ILE A 172 16.73 11.23 6.42
N GLY A 173 15.79 10.51 5.78
CA GLY A 173 16.12 9.61 4.70
C GLY A 173 14.91 9.02 3.97
N VAL A 174 15.22 8.13 3.04
CA VAL A 174 14.26 7.29 2.32
C VAL A 174 14.59 5.85 2.67
N ALA A 175 13.58 5.06 3.02
CA ALA A 175 13.74 3.63 3.20
C ALA A 175 13.95 2.98 1.83
N ILE A 176 14.99 2.17 1.69
CA ILE A 176 15.39 1.53 0.42
C ILE A 176 14.87 0.09 0.37
N ASP A 177 14.72 -0.54 1.54
CA ASP A 177 14.30 -1.93 1.65
C ASP A 177 12.77 -2.09 1.60
N ASP A 178 12.32 -3.30 1.30
CA ASP A 178 10.90 -3.68 1.24
C ASP A 178 10.31 -3.81 2.67
N TYR A 179 10.09 -2.68 3.31
CA TYR A 179 9.30 -2.64 4.54
C TYR A 179 7.81 -2.64 4.19
N TYR A 180 7.08 -3.59 4.75
CA TYR A 180 5.63 -3.72 4.51
C TYR A 180 4.81 -2.96 5.54
N GLU A 181 5.37 -2.70 6.72
CA GLU A 181 4.70 -2.01 7.81
C GLU A 181 5.54 -0.85 8.33
N PRO A 182 4.90 0.24 8.82
CA PRO A 182 5.62 1.29 9.51
C PRO A 182 6.17 0.75 10.84
N LEU A 183 7.40 1.11 11.17
CA LEU A 183 8.06 0.60 12.36
C LEU A 183 8.97 1.64 13.01
N ILE A 184 9.23 1.43 14.28
CA ILE A 184 10.23 2.17 15.05
C ILE A 184 11.54 1.38 15.02
N LEU A 185 12.57 1.97 14.44
CA LEU A 185 13.90 1.35 14.35
C LEU A 185 14.71 1.51 15.64
N MET A 186 14.54 2.65 16.32
CA MET A 186 15.34 3.00 17.49
C MET A 186 14.58 3.95 18.41
N ARG A 187 14.76 3.75 19.72
CA ARG A 187 14.39 4.69 20.76
C ARG A 187 15.63 5.07 21.53
N ASP A 188 15.87 6.36 21.70
CA ASP A 188 17.00 6.89 22.47
C ASP A 188 16.55 7.94 23.47
N PHE A 189 17.25 8.02 24.61
CA PHE A 189 17.02 9.01 25.65
C PHE A 189 18.25 9.93 25.72
N LYS A 190 18.04 11.22 25.44
CA LYS A 190 19.08 12.21 25.61
C LYS A 190 18.92 12.92 26.94
N TYR A 191 19.96 12.87 27.75
CA TYR A 191 20.12 13.75 28.91
C TYR A 191 20.87 14.99 28.45
N SER A 192 20.45 16.20 28.87
CA SER A 192 21.29 17.37 28.72
C SER A 192 22.58 17.11 29.51
N GLN A 193 23.72 17.16 28.83
CA GLN A 193 24.97 17.24 29.55
C GLN A 193 25.04 18.65 30.15
N ASP A 194 24.72 18.76 31.44
CA ASP A 194 25.07 19.94 32.21
C ASP A 194 26.58 20.15 32.09
N THR A 195 26.97 21.03 31.20
CA THR A 195 28.30 21.59 31.23
C THR A 195 28.38 22.49 32.49
N LYS A 196 28.57 21.90 33.64
CA LYS A 196 29.13 22.62 34.76
C LYS A 196 30.52 23.10 34.34
N LYS A 197 30.60 24.31 33.81
CA LYS A 197 31.82 25.09 33.83
C LYS A 197 32.04 25.55 35.26
N THR A 198 32.93 24.89 35.95
CA THR A 198 33.63 25.40 37.10
C THR A 198 34.62 26.42 36.62
#